data_94c9b69c938ea84e45ac0c9f9448238a
#
_entry.id   94c9b69c938ea84e45ac0c9f9448238a
#
_cell.length_a   1.000
_cell.length_b   1.000
_cell.length_c   1.000
_cell.angle_alpha   90.00
_cell.angle_beta   90.00
_cell.angle_gamma   90.00
#
_symmetry.space_group_name_H-M   'P 1'
#
loop_
_entity.id
_entity.type
_entity.pdbx_description
1 polymer ?
#
loop_
_entity_poly.entity_id
_entity_poly.type
_entity_poly.pdbx_seq_one_letter_code
_entity_poly.pdbx_strand_id
1 'polypeptide(L)'
;MNAINSTEYVELKQSIYREYSRSYDEDRQRFVPAEALLKRIEWALEPLAPGQRLLDLGCGSGELLMEAHRRTGGDGVLAGLDLSPEMLALAKSRAGGKASLIKGNSLDGLPFSDGSFNLVTSLNLLQELPTDAITSLLKQVHRVLRPGGCFRAVIPCMADRSPASQAFQELARSRGAMEFRWPEELQELLTNVPGFTQKEFQLAASPAASAAARGKTSFRFFTGLVEEVGNRGLDPSQVKQSVLFFSARRGIGETYLGDRSLEEIRG
;
A
#
# COMPACT_ATOMS: atom_id res chain seq x y z
N MET A 1 -7.24 -20.81 -10.52
CA MET A 1 -5.82 -20.42 -10.39
C MET A 1 -5.32 -20.96 -9.06
N ASN A 2 -4.19 -21.68 -9.03
CA ASN A 2 -3.62 -22.11 -7.77
C ASN A 2 -3.20 -20.87 -6.98
N ALA A 3 -3.70 -20.73 -5.76
CA ALA A 3 -3.24 -19.69 -4.85
C ALA A 3 -1.73 -19.90 -4.64
N ILE A 4 -0.94 -18.87 -4.95
CA ILE A 4 0.49 -18.86 -4.59
C ILE A 4 0.53 -19.04 -3.07
N ASN A 5 1.27 -20.04 -2.58
CA ASN A 5 1.38 -20.21 -1.13
C ASN A 5 2.12 -19.00 -0.52
N SER A 6 1.91 -18.75 0.77
CA SER A 6 2.44 -17.56 1.43
C SER A 6 3.97 -17.46 1.33
N THR A 7 4.68 -18.58 1.30
CA THR A 7 6.15 -18.62 1.19
C THR A 7 6.60 -18.22 -0.21
N GLU A 8 6.01 -18.79 -1.25
CA GLU A 8 6.31 -18.45 -2.66
C GLU A 8 6.02 -16.97 -2.95
N TYR A 9 4.93 -16.44 -2.39
CA TYR A 9 4.60 -15.03 -2.50
C TYR A 9 5.69 -14.14 -1.87
N VAL A 10 6.12 -14.47 -0.64
CA VAL A 10 7.17 -13.72 0.07
C VAL A 10 8.50 -13.75 -0.70
N GLU A 11 8.92 -14.92 -1.18
CA GLU A 11 10.14 -15.08 -1.96
C GLU A 11 10.11 -14.28 -3.26
N LEU A 12 8.98 -14.31 -3.98
CA LEU A 12 8.77 -13.53 -5.20
C LEU A 12 8.91 -12.03 -4.90
N LYS A 13 8.21 -11.53 -3.87
CA LYS A 13 8.27 -10.11 -3.50
C LYS A 13 9.66 -9.66 -3.07
N GLN A 14 10.33 -10.45 -2.24
CA GLN A 14 11.71 -10.16 -1.84
C GLN A 14 12.67 -10.15 -3.02
N SER A 15 12.51 -11.06 -3.98
CA SER A 15 13.33 -11.08 -5.21
C SER A 15 13.13 -9.82 -6.05
N ILE A 16 11.87 -9.41 -6.27
CA ILE A 16 11.52 -8.19 -7.01
C ILE A 16 12.14 -6.97 -6.35
N TYR A 17 11.94 -6.79 -5.05
CA TYR A 17 12.41 -5.59 -4.35
C TYR A 17 13.93 -5.58 -4.12
N ARG A 18 14.59 -6.75 -4.07
CA ARG A 18 16.06 -6.84 -4.05
C ARG A 18 16.67 -6.27 -5.34
N GLU A 19 16.07 -6.55 -6.48
CA GLU A 19 16.52 -5.97 -7.76
C GLU A 19 16.16 -4.48 -7.83
N TYR A 20 14.90 -4.14 -7.50
CA TYR A 20 14.38 -2.79 -7.64
C TYR A 20 15.02 -1.79 -6.66
N SER A 21 15.43 -2.20 -5.47
CA SER A 21 16.06 -1.32 -4.49
C SER A 21 17.31 -0.60 -4.99
N ARG A 22 18.02 -1.17 -5.99
CA ARG A 22 19.24 -0.61 -6.57
C ARG A 22 19.01 0.66 -7.37
N SER A 23 17.83 0.81 -7.96
CA SER A 23 17.44 1.95 -8.79
C SER A 23 16.15 2.62 -8.29
N TYR A 24 15.69 2.24 -7.09
CA TYR A 24 14.37 2.59 -6.58
C TYR A 24 14.08 4.10 -6.65
N ASP A 25 14.96 4.92 -6.12
CA ASP A 25 14.73 6.37 -6.05
C ASP A 25 14.72 7.02 -7.45
N GLU A 26 15.56 6.56 -8.39
CA GLU A 26 15.59 7.05 -9.77
C GLU A 26 14.36 6.61 -10.55
N ASP A 27 13.99 5.32 -10.48
CA ASP A 27 12.85 4.78 -11.19
C ASP A 27 11.55 5.32 -10.66
N ARG A 28 11.43 5.46 -9.34
CA ARG A 28 10.25 6.03 -8.72
C ARG A 28 10.00 7.47 -9.21
N GLN A 29 11.03 8.30 -9.32
CA GLN A 29 10.89 9.66 -9.86
C GLN A 29 10.41 9.68 -11.32
N ARG A 30 10.75 8.66 -12.10
CA ARG A 30 10.24 8.49 -13.47
C ARG A 30 8.77 8.10 -13.52
N PHE A 31 8.31 7.27 -12.56
CA PHE A 31 6.93 6.81 -12.50
C PHE A 31 5.99 7.81 -11.83
N VAL A 32 6.45 8.38 -10.74
CA VAL A 32 5.66 9.32 -9.93
C VAL A 32 6.47 10.60 -9.78
N PRO A 33 6.09 11.67 -10.48
CA PRO A 33 6.73 12.98 -10.30
C PRO A 33 6.79 13.36 -8.81
N ALA A 34 7.88 14.01 -8.40
CA ALA A 34 8.11 14.36 -6.99
C ALA A 34 6.94 15.13 -6.37
N GLU A 35 6.34 16.06 -7.13
CA GLU A 35 5.16 16.81 -6.69
C GLU A 35 3.94 15.90 -6.45
N ALA A 36 3.70 14.93 -7.33
CA ALA A 36 2.58 13.99 -7.17
C ALA A 36 2.78 13.07 -5.97
N LEU A 37 4.03 12.64 -5.72
CA LEU A 37 4.35 11.85 -4.52
C LEU A 37 4.16 12.69 -3.26
N LEU A 38 4.66 13.91 -3.24
CA LEU A 38 4.52 14.80 -2.09
C LEU A 38 3.04 15.03 -1.76
N LYS A 39 2.20 15.32 -2.75
CA LYS A 39 0.74 15.44 -2.57
C LYS A 39 0.10 14.18 -1.95
N ARG A 40 0.55 12.98 -2.37
CA ARG A 40 0.08 11.71 -1.79
C ARG A 40 0.49 11.57 -0.33
N ILE A 41 1.74 11.91 -0.01
CA ILE A 41 2.28 11.88 1.36
C ILE A 41 1.58 12.92 2.23
N GLU A 42 1.41 14.16 1.76
CA GLU A 42 0.71 15.23 2.47
C GLU A 42 -0.73 14.84 2.78
N TRP A 43 -1.44 14.28 1.79
CA TRP A 43 -2.79 13.76 2.01
C TRP A 43 -2.81 12.64 3.05
N ALA A 44 -1.89 11.68 2.98
CA ALA A 44 -1.83 10.57 3.92
C ALA A 44 -1.54 11.04 5.36
N LEU A 45 -0.71 12.06 5.51
CA LEU A 45 -0.30 12.62 6.79
C LEU A 45 -1.21 13.75 7.32
N GLU A 46 -2.24 14.15 6.57
CA GLU A 46 -3.12 15.26 6.99
C GLU A 46 -3.68 15.08 8.42
N PRO A 47 -4.09 13.87 8.88
CA PRO A 47 -4.59 13.68 10.24
C PRO A 47 -3.50 13.65 11.32
N LEU A 48 -2.22 13.63 10.95
CA LEU A 48 -1.12 13.48 11.92
C LEU A 48 -0.80 14.81 12.59
N ALA A 49 -0.85 14.80 13.92
CA ALA A 49 -0.44 15.93 14.77
C ALA A 49 0.82 15.59 15.59
N PRO A 50 1.54 16.60 16.12
CA PRO A 50 2.64 16.38 17.08
C PRO A 50 2.20 15.51 18.27
N GLY A 51 3.11 14.71 18.81
CA GLY A 51 2.86 13.78 19.90
C GLY A 51 2.12 12.49 19.51
N GLN A 52 1.65 12.37 18.27
CA GLN A 52 0.92 11.21 17.81
C GLN A 52 1.82 10.07 17.33
N ARG A 53 1.22 8.88 17.22
CA ARG A 53 1.89 7.64 16.84
C ARG A 53 1.42 7.22 15.44
N LEU A 54 2.37 7.06 14.52
CA LEU A 54 2.16 6.64 13.12
C LEU A 54 2.78 5.27 12.88
N LEU A 55 2.05 4.42 12.16
CA LEU A 55 2.58 3.22 11.51
C LEU A 55 2.44 3.36 9.99
N ASP A 56 3.55 3.18 9.25
CA ASP A 56 3.54 3.11 7.79
C ASP A 56 3.75 1.66 7.33
N LEU A 57 2.75 1.10 6.67
CA LEU A 57 2.75 -0.26 6.15
C LEU A 57 3.29 -0.30 4.71
N GLY A 58 4.31 -1.12 4.48
CA GLY A 58 5.08 -1.08 3.25
C GLY A 58 5.87 0.22 3.14
N CYS A 59 6.61 0.57 4.21
CA CYS A 59 7.26 1.87 4.33
C CYS A 59 8.36 2.12 3.29
N GLY A 60 8.76 1.10 2.55
CA GLY A 60 9.75 1.19 1.48
C GLY A 60 11.02 1.90 1.92
N SER A 61 11.45 2.90 1.16
CA SER A 61 12.64 3.71 1.47
C SER A 61 12.42 4.79 2.55
N GLY A 62 11.26 4.85 3.21
CA GLY A 62 11.00 5.68 4.39
C GLY A 62 10.68 7.15 4.12
N GLU A 63 10.30 7.52 2.90
CA GLU A 63 10.01 8.94 2.56
C GLU A 63 8.83 9.52 3.33
N LEU A 64 7.74 8.75 3.49
CA LEU A 64 6.59 9.17 4.28
C LEU A 64 6.98 9.37 5.75
N LEU A 65 7.78 8.46 6.30
CA LEU A 65 8.25 8.57 7.69
C LEU A 65 9.10 9.83 7.92
N MET A 66 9.92 10.21 6.95
CA MET A 66 10.73 11.44 7.05
C MET A 66 9.89 12.70 6.96
N GLU A 67 8.90 12.72 6.08
CA GLU A 67 7.95 13.83 6.01
C GLU A 67 7.09 13.93 7.29
N ALA A 68 6.68 12.77 7.84
CA ALA A 68 5.98 12.72 9.14
C ALA A 68 6.84 13.31 10.27
N HIS A 69 8.15 12.95 10.31
CA HIS A 69 9.08 13.53 11.28
C HIS A 69 9.20 15.05 11.14
N ARG A 70 9.35 15.56 9.90
CA ARG A 70 9.41 16.99 9.62
C ARG A 70 8.12 17.70 10.06
N ARG A 71 6.96 17.12 9.75
CA ARG A 71 5.64 17.67 10.06
C ARG A 71 5.36 17.76 11.56
N THR A 72 5.79 16.76 12.32
CA THR A 72 5.60 16.74 13.78
C THR A 72 6.69 17.46 14.55
N GLY A 73 7.72 18.01 13.88
CA GLY A 73 8.88 18.59 14.55
C GLY A 73 9.70 17.57 15.35
N GLY A 74 9.55 16.28 15.05
CA GLY A 74 10.18 15.19 15.78
C GLY A 74 9.43 14.74 17.04
N ASP A 75 8.31 15.38 17.36
CA ASP A 75 7.43 14.96 18.46
C ASP A 75 6.47 13.87 17.97
N GLY A 76 6.55 12.70 18.60
CA GLY A 76 5.73 11.54 18.27
C GLY A 76 6.52 10.25 18.08
N VAL A 77 5.81 9.17 17.79
CA VAL A 77 6.40 7.85 17.55
C VAL A 77 6.11 7.41 16.14
N LEU A 78 7.16 7.21 15.35
CA LEU A 78 7.05 6.77 13.95
C LEU A 78 7.57 5.33 13.84
N ALA A 79 6.75 4.46 13.25
CA ALA A 79 7.11 3.09 12.95
C ALA A 79 6.87 2.80 11.46
N GLY A 80 7.77 2.03 10.85
CA GLY A 80 7.63 1.51 9.49
C GLY A 80 7.79 0.00 9.46
N LEU A 81 6.92 -0.67 8.73
CA LEU A 81 7.01 -2.10 8.50
C LEU A 81 7.17 -2.36 7.01
N ASP A 82 8.15 -3.16 6.62
CA ASP A 82 8.37 -3.58 5.24
C ASP A 82 8.90 -5.02 5.18
N LEU A 83 8.58 -5.72 4.10
CA LEU A 83 9.00 -7.09 3.85
C LEU A 83 10.46 -7.16 3.37
N SER A 84 10.93 -6.14 2.63
CA SER A 84 12.25 -6.12 1.99
C SER A 84 13.33 -5.56 2.92
N PRO A 85 14.35 -6.36 3.25
CA PRO A 85 15.48 -5.87 4.02
C PRO A 85 16.27 -4.78 3.27
N GLU A 86 16.29 -4.82 1.94
CA GLU A 86 16.98 -3.85 1.09
C GLU A 86 16.26 -2.49 1.16
N MET A 87 14.93 -2.47 1.09
CA MET A 87 14.15 -1.25 1.27
C MET A 87 14.30 -0.68 2.66
N LEU A 88 14.32 -1.53 3.69
CA LEU A 88 14.57 -1.09 5.07
C LEU A 88 15.99 -0.54 5.27
N ALA A 89 16.99 -1.03 4.52
CA ALA A 89 18.33 -0.46 4.55
C ALA A 89 18.34 0.98 3.99
N LEU A 90 17.61 1.25 2.90
CA LEU A 90 17.41 2.60 2.37
C LEU A 90 16.68 3.49 3.37
N ALA A 91 15.58 2.98 3.97
CA ALA A 91 14.84 3.69 4.98
C ALA A 91 15.69 4.03 6.20
N LYS A 92 16.52 3.10 6.67
CA LYS A 92 17.45 3.31 7.80
C LYS A 92 18.47 4.41 7.50
N SER A 93 19.06 4.38 6.31
CA SER A 93 19.98 5.44 5.85
C SER A 93 19.31 6.81 5.84
N ARG A 94 18.06 6.88 5.38
CA ARG A 94 17.28 8.12 5.29
C ARG A 94 16.78 8.60 6.66
N ALA A 95 16.28 7.69 7.49
CA ALA A 95 15.66 8.02 8.76
C ALA A 95 16.67 8.39 9.86
N GLY A 96 17.91 7.89 9.82
CA GLY A 96 18.92 8.26 10.80
C GLY A 96 18.48 8.05 12.26
N GLY A 97 17.67 7.03 12.56
CA GLY A 97 17.16 6.75 13.90
C GLY A 97 15.87 7.47 14.29
N LYS A 98 15.27 8.26 13.39
CA LYS A 98 14.04 9.04 13.64
C LYS A 98 12.75 8.21 13.59
N ALA A 99 12.83 6.96 13.13
CA ALA A 99 11.71 6.02 13.06
C ALA A 99 12.16 4.60 13.44
N SER A 100 11.28 3.83 14.05
CA SER A 100 11.47 2.41 14.31
C SER A 100 11.14 1.62 13.06
N LEU A 101 12.12 0.93 12.46
CA LEU A 101 11.96 0.15 11.25
C LEU A 101 11.92 -1.34 11.57
N ILE A 102 10.88 -2.03 11.11
CA ILE A 102 10.59 -3.42 11.44
C ILE A 102 10.52 -4.22 10.14
N LYS A 103 11.35 -5.26 10.03
CA LYS A 103 11.19 -6.26 8.97
C LYS A 103 10.03 -7.19 9.33
N GLY A 104 9.03 -7.25 8.46
CA GLY A 104 7.87 -8.10 8.68
C GLY A 104 7.02 -8.23 7.43
N ASN A 105 6.35 -9.38 7.34
CA ASN A 105 5.30 -9.57 6.36
C ASN A 105 3.98 -9.10 6.98
N SER A 106 3.33 -8.13 6.35
CA SER A 106 2.05 -7.59 6.82
C SER A 106 0.92 -8.65 6.85
N LEU A 107 1.13 -9.80 6.20
CA LEU A 107 0.18 -10.91 6.15
C LEU A 107 0.29 -11.85 7.36
N ASP A 108 1.41 -11.86 8.07
CA ASP A 108 1.65 -12.70 9.25
C ASP A 108 1.08 -12.08 10.54
N GLY A 109 0.36 -10.97 10.40
CA GLY A 109 -0.13 -10.14 11.49
C GLY A 109 0.82 -8.99 11.82
N LEU A 110 0.26 -7.94 12.43
CA LEU A 110 1.05 -6.77 12.81
C LEU A 110 1.62 -6.93 14.21
N PRO A 111 2.96 -6.83 14.41
CA PRO A 111 3.62 -7.08 15.71
C PRO A 111 3.49 -5.88 16.68
N PHE A 112 2.28 -5.37 16.81
CA PHE A 112 1.97 -4.22 17.66
C PHE A 112 0.76 -4.53 18.54
N SER A 113 0.72 -3.93 19.72
CA SER A 113 -0.42 -4.03 20.63
C SER A 113 -1.65 -3.32 20.06
N ASP A 114 -2.82 -3.72 20.55
CA ASP A 114 -4.09 -3.09 20.22
C ASP A 114 -4.10 -1.61 20.57
N GLY A 115 -4.68 -0.78 19.72
CA GLY A 115 -4.81 0.64 19.98
C GLY A 115 -3.50 1.42 20.07
N SER A 116 -2.42 0.92 19.43
CA SER A 116 -1.09 1.53 19.52
C SER A 116 -0.92 2.81 18.71
N PHE A 117 -1.72 3.01 17.64
CA PHE A 117 -1.49 4.07 16.66
C PHE A 117 -2.68 5.02 16.50
N ASN A 118 -2.37 6.28 16.27
CA ASN A 118 -3.32 7.32 15.91
C ASN A 118 -3.64 7.29 14.41
N LEU A 119 -2.60 7.03 13.61
CA LEU A 119 -2.64 6.97 12.17
C LEU A 119 -1.89 5.73 11.69
N VAL A 120 -2.52 4.99 10.78
CA VAL A 120 -1.86 3.96 9.98
C VAL A 120 -1.92 4.39 8.53
N THR A 121 -0.80 4.35 7.84
CA THR A 121 -0.70 4.68 6.40
C THR A 121 -0.27 3.47 5.58
N SER A 122 -0.64 3.48 4.31
CA SER A 122 -0.21 2.46 3.34
C SER A 122 -0.19 3.06 1.94
N LEU A 123 1.00 3.38 1.43
CA LEU A 123 1.17 3.94 0.10
C LEU A 123 1.77 2.89 -0.83
N ASN A 124 1.00 2.51 -1.86
CA ASN A 124 1.41 1.53 -2.88
C ASN A 124 1.74 0.13 -2.30
N LEU A 125 1.01 -0.34 -1.29
CA LEU A 125 1.12 -1.72 -0.77
C LEU A 125 -0.07 -2.60 -1.21
N LEU A 126 -1.31 -2.08 -1.14
CA LEU A 126 -2.49 -2.94 -1.26
C LEU A 126 -2.65 -3.59 -2.64
N GLN A 127 -2.11 -3.00 -3.71
CA GLN A 127 -2.05 -3.64 -5.04
C GLN A 127 -1.05 -4.81 -5.11
N GLU A 128 -0.16 -4.90 -4.14
CA GLU A 128 0.79 -6.02 -4.03
C GLU A 128 0.11 -7.28 -3.44
N LEU A 129 -1.04 -7.15 -2.81
CA LEU A 129 -1.65 -8.17 -1.97
C LEU A 129 -2.83 -8.87 -2.67
N PRO A 130 -3.00 -10.19 -2.47
CA PRO A 130 -4.24 -10.89 -2.82
C PRO A 130 -5.46 -10.33 -2.09
N THR A 131 -6.66 -10.54 -2.63
CA THR A 131 -7.90 -9.95 -2.10
C THR A 131 -8.21 -10.39 -0.66
N ASP A 132 -8.07 -11.66 -0.37
CA ASP A 132 -8.27 -12.24 0.98
C ASP A 132 -7.25 -11.71 2.00
N ALA A 133 -6.02 -11.52 1.54
CA ALA A 133 -4.95 -10.95 2.34
C ALA A 133 -5.23 -9.48 2.72
N ILE A 134 -5.82 -8.68 1.82
CA ILE A 134 -6.21 -7.30 2.13
C ILE A 134 -7.22 -7.27 3.27
N THR A 135 -8.24 -8.11 3.22
CA THR A 135 -9.26 -8.19 4.27
C THR A 135 -8.65 -8.54 5.63
N SER A 136 -7.73 -9.51 5.64
CA SER A 136 -7.01 -9.91 6.85
C SER A 136 -6.12 -8.79 7.39
N LEU A 137 -5.38 -8.10 6.51
CA LEU A 137 -4.55 -6.96 6.90
C LEU A 137 -5.40 -5.82 7.47
N LEU A 138 -6.55 -5.50 6.87
CA LEU A 138 -7.41 -4.42 7.34
C LEU A 138 -8.03 -4.71 8.71
N LYS A 139 -8.30 -5.97 9.05
CA LYS A 139 -8.66 -6.37 10.43
C LYS A 139 -7.51 -6.06 11.40
N GLN A 140 -6.27 -6.34 11.02
CA GLN A 140 -5.10 -6.00 11.85
C GLN A 140 -4.87 -4.49 11.95
N VAL A 141 -5.07 -3.75 10.87
CA VAL A 141 -5.03 -2.28 10.89
C VAL A 141 -6.06 -1.72 11.88
N HIS A 142 -7.30 -2.23 11.80
CA HIS A 142 -8.33 -1.85 12.76
C HIS A 142 -7.93 -2.14 14.21
N ARG A 143 -7.36 -3.31 14.47
CA ARG A 143 -6.88 -3.72 15.81
C ARG A 143 -5.82 -2.76 16.38
N VAL A 144 -4.80 -2.43 15.59
CA VAL A 144 -3.68 -1.60 16.05
C VAL A 144 -4.00 -0.10 16.10
N LEU A 145 -5.04 0.36 15.41
CA LEU A 145 -5.55 1.72 15.54
C LEU A 145 -6.24 1.90 16.90
N ARG A 146 -6.02 3.02 17.57
CA ARG A 146 -6.82 3.41 18.73
C ARG A 146 -8.25 3.78 18.31
N PRO A 147 -9.23 3.73 19.22
CA PRO A 147 -10.56 4.29 18.94
C PRO A 147 -10.46 5.73 18.41
N GLY A 148 -11.16 6.03 17.32
CA GLY A 148 -11.05 7.30 16.59
C GLY A 148 -9.80 7.48 15.72
N GLY A 149 -8.88 6.52 15.74
CA GLY A 149 -7.70 6.51 14.87
C GLY A 149 -8.06 6.36 13.39
N CYS A 150 -7.18 6.80 12.52
CA CYS A 150 -7.41 6.89 11.07
C CYS A 150 -6.52 5.91 10.31
N PHE A 151 -7.07 5.26 9.29
CA PHE A 151 -6.33 4.57 8.24
C PHE A 151 -6.39 5.36 6.95
N ARG A 152 -5.24 5.54 6.29
CA ARG A 152 -5.14 6.17 4.97
C ARG A 152 -4.31 5.33 4.01
N ALA A 153 -4.88 5.03 2.85
CA ALA A 153 -4.21 4.26 1.81
C ALA A 153 -4.25 4.97 0.46
N VAL A 154 -3.14 4.85 -0.28
CA VAL A 154 -3.03 5.28 -1.68
C VAL A 154 -2.77 4.04 -2.52
N ILE A 155 -3.69 3.72 -3.42
CA ILE A 155 -3.74 2.42 -4.11
C ILE A 155 -3.74 2.66 -5.62
N PRO A 156 -2.66 2.32 -6.34
CA PRO A 156 -2.69 2.27 -7.80
C PRO A 156 -3.74 1.27 -8.30
N CYS A 157 -4.53 1.68 -9.28
CA CYS A 157 -5.59 0.89 -9.87
C CYS A 157 -5.70 1.15 -11.37
N MET A 158 -6.49 0.37 -12.07
CA MET A 158 -6.77 0.61 -13.50
C MET A 158 -7.74 1.77 -13.64
N ALA A 159 -7.62 2.55 -14.74
CA ALA A 159 -8.47 3.72 -14.98
C ALA A 159 -9.63 3.43 -15.92
N ASP A 160 -9.45 2.49 -16.85
CA ASP A 160 -10.47 2.13 -17.85
C ASP A 160 -10.40 0.64 -18.21
N ARG A 161 -11.42 0.17 -18.90
CA ARG A 161 -11.54 -1.22 -19.36
C ARG A 161 -11.19 -1.37 -20.85
N SER A 162 -10.27 -0.53 -21.38
CA SER A 162 -9.76 -0.70 -22.75
C SER A 162 -9.07 -2.08 -22.89
N PRO A 163 -9.02 -2.65 -24.12
CA PRO A 163 -8.36 -3.94 -24.34
C PRO A 163 -6.91 -3.97 -23.84
N ALA A 164 -6.17 -2.87 -23.98
CA ALA A 164 -4.79 -2.75 -23.50
C ALA A 164 -4.72 -2.73 -21.96
N SER A 165 -5.64 -2.02 -21.30
CA SER A 165 -5.73 -1.98 -19.82
C SER A 165 -6.13 -3.34 -19.25
N GLN A 166 -7.06 -4.06 -19.88
CA GLN A 166 -7.45 -5.41 -19.47
C GLN A 166 -6.28 -6.40 -19.64
N ALA A 167 -5.60 -6.37 -20.80
CA ALA A 167 -4.44 -7.22 -21.03
C ALA A 167 -3.31 -6.97 -20.03
N PHE A 168 -3.05 -5.72 -19.72
CA PHE A 168 -2.03 -5.34 -18.71
C PHE A 168 -2.40 -5.86 -17.31
N GLN A 169 -3.64 -5.69 -16.87
CA GLN A 169 -4.12 -6.20 -15.59
C GLN A 169 -4.00 -7.73 -15.51
N GLU A 170 -4.44 -8.44 -16.56
CA GLU A 170 -4.37 -9.89 -16.65
C GLU A 170 -2.93 -10.39 -16.56
N LEU A 171 -2.01 -9.77 -17.31
CA LEU A 171 -0.60 -10.09 -17.31
C LEU A 171 0.06 -9.84 -15.94
N ALA A 172 -0.24 -8.72 -15.30
CA ALA A 172 0.26 -8.41 -13.96
C ALA A 172 -0.19 -9.45 -12.93
N ARG A 173 -1.47 -9.83 -12.98
CA ARG A 173 -2.06 -10.86 -12.11
C ARG A 173 -1.48 -12.25 -12.38
N SER A 174 -1.30 -12.63 -13.64
CA SER A 174 -0.75 -13.95 -14.00
C SER A 174 0.70 -14.15 -13.55
N ARG A 175 1.46 -13.08 -13.44
CA ARG A 175 2.82 -13.09 -12.90
C ARG A 175 2.88 -13.09 -11.36
N GLY A 176 1.73 -13.01 -10.70
CA GLY A 176 1.62 -13.05 -9.23
C GLY A 176 2.25 -11.86 -8.50
N ALA A 177 2.67 -10.82 -9.24
CA ALA A 177 3.44 -9.74 -8.66
C ALA A 177 2.57 -8.56 -8.20
N MET A 178 1.52 -8.20 -8.93
CA MET A 178 0.63 -7.09 -8.59
C MET A 178 -0.80 -7.35 -9.06
N GLU A 179 -1.77 -6.88 -8.30
CA GLU A 179 -3.18 -6.91 -8.65
C GLU A 179 -3.71 -5.48 -8.81
N PHE A 180 -3.59 -4.94 -10.03
CA PHE A 180 -4.19 -3.65 -10.37
C PHE A 180 -5.69 -3.83 -10.55
N ARG A 181 -6.46 -3.68 -9.49
CA ARG A 181 -7.92 -3.81 -9.49
C ARG A 181 -8.58 -2.61 -10.15
N TRP A 182 -9.84 -2.79 -10.54
CA TRP A 182 -10.70 -1.67 -10.94
C TRP A 182 -11.10 -0.87 -9.69
N PRO A 183 -11.37 0.45 -9.81
CA PRO A 183 -11.79 1.26 -8.67
C PRO A 183 -13.01 0.72 -7.94
N GLU A 184 -13.98 0.18 -8.69
CA GLU A 184 -15.22 -0.39 -8.14
C GLU A 184 -14.93 -1.63 -7.28
N GLU A 185 -14.05 -2.53 -7.75
CA GLU A 185 -13.62 -3.71 -6.99
C GLU A 185 -12.93 -3.32 -5.68
N LEU A 186 -12.08 -2.29 -5.72
CA LEU A 186 -11.44 -1.76 -4.51
C LEU A 186 -12.44 -1.13 -3.56
N GLN A 187 -13.38 -0.33 -4.07
CA GLN A 187 -14.41 0.30 -3.24
C GLN A 187 -15.30 -0.75 -2.57
N GLU A 188 -15.73 -1.77 -3.30
CA GLU A 188 -16.50 -2.88 -2.73
C GLU A 188 -15.73 -3.60 -1.63
N LEU A 189 -14.47 -3.98 -1.90
CA LEU A 189 -13.61 -4.65 -0.95
C LEU A 189 -13.41 -3.83 0.32
N LEU A 190 -13.07 -2.55 0.18
CA LEU A 190 -12.76 -1.65 1.30
C LEU A 190 -14.02 -1.22 2.08
N THR A 191 -15.17 -1.16 1.42
CA THR A 191 -16.45 -0.86 2.05
C THR A 191 -16.89 -1.99 2.99
N ASN A 192 -16.64 -3.23 2.61
CA ASN A 192 -17.10 -4.41 3.34
C ASN A 192 -16.24 -4.78 4.56
N VAL A 193 -15.14 -4.06 4.84
CA VAL A 193 -14.34 -4.31 6.04
C VAL A 193 -15.07 -3.81 7.28
N PRO A 194 -15.37 -4.69 8.26
CA PRO A 194 -16.08 -4.29 9.48
C PRO A 194 -15.24 -3.42 10.40
N GLY A 195 -15.90 -2.70 11.30
CA GLY A 195 -15.28 -1.89 12.34
C GLY A 195 -14.79 -0.50 11.89
N PHE A 196 -14.68 -0.26 10.60
CA PHE A 196 -14.35 1.07 10.08
C PHE A 196 -15.62 1.89 9.80
N THR A 197 -15.56 3.14 10.24
CA THR A 197 -16.57 4.19 9.99
C THR A 197 -15.98 5.30 9.12
N GLN A 198 -16.81 6.23 8.64
CA GLN A 198 -16.38 7.39 7.86
C GLN A 198 -15.43 7.00 6.71
N LYS A 199 -15.86 6.02 5.90
CA LYS A 199 -15.10 5.56 4.75
C LYS A 199 -15.26 6.55 3.60
N GLU A 200 -14.14 7.07 3.12
CA GLU A 200 -14.09 8.06 2.03
C GLU A 200 -13.19 7.54 0.90
N PHE A 201 -13.61 7.82 -0.33
CA PHE A 201 -12.90 7.41 -1.54
C PHE A 201 -12.74 8.61 -2.47
N GLN A 202 -11.53 8.81 -2.98
CA GLN A 202 -11.23 9.79 -4.00
C GLN A 202 -10.40 9.14 -5.10
N LEU A 203 -10.85 9.25 -6.34
CA LEU A 203 -10.12 8.76 -7.52
C LEU A 203 -9.38 9.92 -8.19
N ALA A 204 -8.12 9.71 -8.52
CA ALA A 204 -7.32 10.66 -9.27
C ALA A 204 -6.58 9.97 -10.42
N ALA A 205 -6.37 10.67 -11.53
CA ALA A 205 -5.55 10.17 -12.62
C ALA A 205 -4.11 9.94 -12.15
N SER A 206 -3.50 8.84 -12.59
CA SER A 206 -2.09 8.57 -12.33
C SER A 206 -1.22 9.02 -13.52
N PRO A 207 -0.24 9.89 -13.32
CA PRO A 207 0.71 10.22 -14.37
C PRO A 207 1.65 9.05 -14.74
N ALA A 208 1.71 8.02 -13.89
CA ALA A 208 2.63 6.89 -14.06
C ALA A 208 2.36 6.05 -15.34
N ALA A 209 1.09 5.90 -15.75
CA ALA A 209 0.75 5.13 -16.95
C ALA A 209 1.42 5.67 -18.22
N SER A 210 1.53 6.99 -18.36
CA SER A 210 2.19 7.61 -19.51
C SER A 210 3.71 7.39 -19.53
N ALA A 211 4.32 7.17 -18.37
CA ALA A 211 5.76 6.90 -18.27
C ALA A 211 6.10 5.42 -18.58
N ALA A 212 5.27 4.48 -18.13
CA ALA A 212 5.42 3.06 -18.48
C ALA A 212 5.24 2.81 -19.98
N ALA A 213 4.29 3.50 -20.60
CA ALA A 213 4.06 3.46 -22.04
C ALA A 213 5.24 4.03 -22.88
N ARG A 214 6.12 4.83 -22.26
CA ARG A 214 7.30 5.40 -22.94
C ARG A 214 8.55 4.52 -22.89
N GLY A 215 8.49 3.31 -22.32
CA GLY A 215 9.57 2.31 -22.36
C GLY A 215 10.89 2.72 -21.71
N LYS A 216 10.89 3.70 -20.80
CA LYS A 216 12.10 4.25 -20.17
C LYS A 216 12.24 3.93 -18.69
N THR A 217 11.89 2.71 -18.30
CA THR A 217 12.07 2.29 -16.90
C THR A 217 13.08 1.15 -16.82
N SER A 218 13.95 1.19 -15.83
CA SER A 218 14.81 0.08 -15.47
C SER A 218 14.10 -0.99 -14.64
N PHE A 219 12.85 -0.72 -14.21
CA PHE A 219 12.03 -1.71 -13.52
C PHE A 219 11.49 -2.76 -14.49
N ARG A 220 12.26 -3.82 -14.68
CA ARG A 220 12.06 -4.88 -15.67
C ARG A 220 10.67 -5.51 -15.62
N PHE A 221 10.06 -5.56 -14.44
CA PHE A 221 8.72 -6.08 -14.29
C PHE A 221 7.71 -5.29 -15.14
N PHE A 222 7.73 -3.95 -15.07
CA PHE A 222 6.81 -3.11 -15.83
C PHE A 222 7.16 -3.07 -17.32
N THR A 223 8.45 -3.00 -17.68
CA THR A 223 8.85 -3.04 -19.09
C THR A 223 8.38 -4.32 -19.75
N GLY A 224 8.58 -5.46 -19.09
CA GLY A 224 8.12 -6.74 -19.61
C GLY A 224 6.60 -6.85 -19.74
N LEU A 225 5.81 -6.21 -18.87
CA LEU A 225 4.35 -6.16 -19.04
C LEU A 225 3.94 -5.31 -20.25
N VAL A 226 4.57 -4.15 -20.42
CA VAL A 226 4.29 -3.23 -21.53
C VAL A 226 4.67 -3.87 -22.87
N GLU A 227 5.82 -4.52 -22.96
CA GLU A 227 6.26 -5.26 -24.15
C GLU A 227 5.30 -6.39 -24.50
N GLU A 228 4.80 -7.12 -23.51
CA GLU A 228 3.87 -8.24 -23.76
C GLU A 228 2.49 -7.78 -24.20
N VAL A 229 2.00 -6.63 -23.73
CA VAL A 229 0.80 -5.97 -24.29
C VAL A 229 1.01 -5.66 -25.76
N GLY A 230 2.18 -5.11 -26.13
CA GLY A 230 2.56 -4.86 -27.52
C GLY A 230 2.61 -6.14 -28.37
N ASN A 231 3.18 -7.21 -27.85
CA ASN A 231 3.27 -8.52 -28.52
C ASN A 231 1.89 -9.15 -28.78
N ARG A 232 0.88 -8.78 -28.00
CA ARG A 232 -0.53 -9.16 -28.24
C ARG A 232 -1.22 -8.30 -29.34
N GLY A 233 -0.47 -7.39 -30.00
CA GLY A 233 -1.01 -6.49 -31.04
C GLY A 233 -1.81 -5.31 -30.46
N LEU A 234 -1.68 -5.02 -29.18
CA LEU A 234 -2.35 -3.91 -28.52
C LEU A 234 -1.39 -2.73 -28.34
N ASP A 235 -1.90 -1.51 -28.40
CA ASP A 235 -1.09 -0.31 -28.16
C ASP A 235 -0.87 -0.10 -26.64
N PRO A 236 0.37 -0.26 -26.14
CA PRO A 236 0.66 -0.05 -24.72
C PRO A 236 0.40 1.38 -24.24
N SER A 237 0.34 2.37 -25.13
CA SER A 237 0.03 3.76 -24.76
C SER A 237 -1.43 3.94 -24.32
N GLN A 238 -2.28 2.98 -24.62
CA GLN A 238 -3.69 2.94 -24.20
C GLN A 238 -3.88 2.35 -22.80
N VAL A 239 -2.83 1.80 -22.17
CA VAL A 239 -2.90 1.36 -20.76
C VAL A 239 -3.03 2.60 -19.86
N LYS A 240 -4.13 2.69 -19.14
CA LYS A 240 -4.42 3.80 -18.24
C LYS A 240 -4.56 3.35 -16.82
N GLN A 241 -3.91 4.08 -15.93
CA GLN A 241 -3.97 3.86 -14.49
C GLN A 241 -4.51 5.09 -13.77
N SER A 242 -5.12 4.83 -12.63
CA SER A 242 -5.59 5.81 -11.66
C SER A 242 -5.01 5.50 -10.29
N VAL A 243 -5.30 6.37 -9.35
CA VAL A 243 -4.93 6.18 -7.95
C VAL A 243 -6.17 6.39 -7.11
N LEU A 244 -6.51 5.39 -6.31
CA LEU A 244 -7.57 5.48 -5.32
C LEU A 244 -6.97 5.92 -3.98
N PHE A 245 -7.48 7.02 -3.45
CA PHE A 245 -7.25 7.47 -2.09
C PHE A 245 -8.38 6.93 -1.22
N PHE A 246 -8.04 6.22 -0.17
CA PHE A 246 -8.98 5.65 0.77
C PHE A 246 -8.67 6.11 2.18
N SER A 247 -9.68 6.62 2.88
CA SER A 247 -9.60 6.93 4.29
C SER A 247 -10.73 6.28 5.08
N ALA A 248 -10.44 5.83 6.29
CA ALA A 248 -11.43 5.27 7.19
C ALA A 248 -11.02 5.51 8.66
N ARG A 249 -11.99 5.59 9.57
CA ARG A 249 -11.73 5.74 11.00
C ARG A 249 -12.18 4.50 11.76
N ARG A 250 -11.42 4.12 12.79
CA ARG A 250 -11.91 3.16 13.79
C ARG A 250 -13.02 3.80 14.61
N GLY A 251 -14.17 3.12 14.76
CA GLY A 251 -15.29 3.58 15.55
C GLY A 251 -14.90 3.93 17.00
N ILE A 252 -15.58 4.90 17.59
CA ILE A 252 -15.46 5.26 19.00
C ILE A 252 -16.55 4.48 19.74
N GLY A 253 -16.15 3.53 20.61
CA GLY A 253 -17.12 2.73 21.42
C GLY A 253 -17.32 1.29 20.96
N GLU A 254 -16.71 0.85 19.86
CA GLU A 254 -16.63 -0.57 19.51
C GLU A 254 -15.51 -1.24 20.32
N THR A 255 -15.85 -1.87 21.43
CA THR A 255 -15.01 -2.91 22.00
C THR A 255 -15.02 -4.06 20.98
N TYR A 256 -13.92 -4.31 20.30
CA TYR A 256 -13.75 -5.49 19.46
C TYR A 256 -13.76 -6.71 20.39
N LEU A 257 -14.95 -7.26 20.60
CA LEU A 257 -15.10 -8.62 21.12
C LEU A 257 -14.67 -9.52 19.94
N GLY A 258 -13.40 -9.94 19.96
CA GLY A 258 -12.91 -10.94 19.02
C GLY A 258 -13.90 -12.10 18.97
N ASP A 259 -13.96 -12.89 17.91
CA ASP A 259 -14.86 -13.99 17.54
C ASP A 259 -15.47 -14.86 18.69
N ARG A 260 -15.74 -14.29 19.85
CA ARG A 260 -16.52 -14.92 20.91
C ARG A 260 -17.99 -14.76 20.56
N SER A 261 -18.62 -15.84 20.23
CA SER A 261 -20.07 -15.92 20.06
C SER A 261 -20.74 -15.35 21.30
N LEU A 262 -21.86 -14.64 21.11
CA LEU A 262 -22.69 -14.08 22.18
C LEU A 262 -23.20 -15.10 23.20
N GLU A 263 -22.96 -16.39 22.98
CA GLU A 263 -23.33 -17.50 23.87
C GLU A 263 -22.37 -17.72 25.04
N GLU A 264 -21.10 -17.26 24.97
CA GLU A 264 -20.11 -17.44 26.05
C GLU A 264 -20.17 -16.35 27.15
N ILE A 265 -21.03 -15.34 27.01
CA ILE A 265 -21.16 -14.22 27.99
C ILE A 265 -22.32 -14.46 28.97
N ARG A 266 -23.07 -15.56 28.85
CA ARG A 266 -24.19 -15.89 29.72
C ARG A 266 -23.96 -17.11 30.63
N GLY A 267 -22.69 -17.43 30.93
CA GLY A 267 -22.32 -18.45 31.89
C GLY A 267 -21.82 -17.85 33.21
#